data_89f4efb25c9e473af74a905fbf640196
#
_entry.id   89f4efb25c9e473af74a905fbf640196
#
_cell.length_a   1.000
_cell.length_b   1.000
_cell.length_c   1.000
_cell.angle_alpha   90.00
_cell.angle_beta   90.00
_cell.angle_gamma   90.00
#
_symmetry.space_group_name_H-M   'P 1'
#
loop_
_entity.id
_entity.type
_entity.pdbx_description
1 polymer ?
#
loop_
_entity_poly.entity_id
_entity_poly.type
_entity_poly.pdbx_seq_one_letter_code
_entity_poly.pdbx_strand_id
1 'polypeptide(L)'
;MAIRNIRTEEDPILRKKSREVEKFDDRLFELLDDMAETMYAADGVGLAAVQVGILRRVVVIDIGEGLMELINPEIIEVDGVQCGVEGCLSLPGKQAYTMRPMTVKVKAQNREGNWCMYKGSGLKAKAFCHEIDHLDGTLYIDRVKK
;
A
#
# COMPACT_ATOMS: atom_id res chain seq x y z
N MET A 1 -12.28 -2.00 16.46
CA MET A 1 -12.02 -1.35 15.16
C MET A 1 -12.00 0.15 15.36
N ALA A 2 -11.03 0.81 14.81
CA ALA A 2 -10.86 2.25 15.01
C ALA A 2 -10.24 2.90 13.78
N ILE A 3 -10.59 4.17 13.56
CA ILE A 3 -9.95 4.98 12.53
C ILE A 3 -8.65 5.53 13.14
N ARG A 4 -7.54 5.35 12.42
CA ARG A 4 -6.23 5.83 12.84
C ARG A 4 -5.88 7.12 12.09
N ASN A 5 -4.96 7.90 12.65
CA ASN A 5 -4.52 9.15 12.01
C ASN A 5 -3.57 8.85 10.87
N ILE A 6 -3.91 9.35 9.68
CA ILE A 6 -3.03 9.23 8.50
C ILE A 6 -1.92 10.27 8.63
N ARG A 7 -0.67 9.82 8.59
CA ARG A 7 0.51 10.68 8.63
C ARG A 7 0.68 11.37 7.28
N THR A 8 1.10 12.63 7.32
CA THR A 8 1.28 13.43 6.11
C THR A 8 2.76 13.64 5.80
N GLU A 9 3.06 14.21 4.63
CA GLU A 9 4.41 14.26 4.08
C GLU A 9 5.48 14.88 4.96
N GLU A 10 5.10 15.76 5.91
CA GLU A 10 6.05 16.35 6.85
C GLU A 10 6.54 15.37 7.92
N ASP A 11 5.84 14.25 8.09
CA ASP A 11 6.22 13.25 9.08
C ASP A 11 7.35 12.39 8.51
N PRO A 12 8.53 12.41 9.15
CA PRO A 12 9.68 11.66 8.64
C PRO A 12 9.48 10.14 8.64
N ILE A 13 8.46 9.62 9.36
CA ILE A 13 8.20 8.17 9.38
C ILE A 13 7.92 7.63 7.98
N LEU A 14 7.34 8.45 7.09
CA LEU A 14 7.01 8.02 5.72
C LEU A 14 8.24 7.67 4.89
N ARG A 15 9.42 8.09 5.30
CA ARG A 15 10.68 7.79 4.62
C ARG A 15 11.44 6.62 5.25
N LYS A 16 10.86 5.99 6.27
CA LYS A 16 11.49 4.86 6.93
C LYS A 16 11.05 3.54 6.30
N LYS A 17 11.95 2.56 6.36
CA LYS A 17 11.66 1.22 5.87
C LYS A 17 10.89 0.44 6.92
N SER A 18 9.83 -0.24 6.49
CA SER A 18 9.00 -1.07 7.36
C SER A 18 9.62 -2.46 7.54
N ARG A 19 9.34 -3.07 8.70
CA ARG A 19 9.89 -4.38 9.06
C ARG A 19 8.94 -5.51 8.71
N GLU A 20 9.49 -6.68 8.42
CA GLU A 20 8.69 -7.86 8.15
C GLU A 20 7.83 -8.24 9.35
N VAL A 21 6.64 -8.75 9.07
CA VAL A 21 5.73 -9.30 10.08
C VAL A 21 6.14 -10.75 10.33
N GLU A 22 6.36 -11.07 11.59
CA GLU A 22 6.74 -12.43 12.01
C GLU A 22 5.61 -13.12 12.76
N LYS A 23 4.75 -12.36 13.45
CA LYS A 23 3.66 -12.90 14.24
C LYS A 23 2.32 -12.53 13.64
N PHE A 24 1.48 -13.53 13.41
CA PHE A 24 0.14 -13.39 12.85
C PHE A 24 -0.87 -13.56 13.99
N ASP A 25 -1.02 -12.51 14.77
CA ASP A 25 -1.74 -12.50 16.04
C ASP A 25 -2.86 -11.45 16.05
N ASP A 26 -3.53 -11.31 17.21
CA ASP A 26 -4.63 -10.37 17.35
C ASP A 26 -4.23 -8.92 17.11
N ARG A 27 -2.99 -8.54 17.41
CA ARG A 27 -2.49 -7.19 17.15
C ARG A 27 -2.43 -6.90 15.65
N LEU A 28 -1.99 -7.89 14.87
CA LEU A 28 -1.96 -7.78 13.41
C LEU A 28 -3.39 -7.67 12.87
N PHE A 29 -4.31 -8.48 13.38
CA PHE A 29 -5.69 -8.49 12.91
C PHE A 29 -6.37 -7.15 13.22
N GLU A 30 -6.14 -6.60 14.40
CA GLU A 30 -6.66 -5.27 14.77
C GLU A 30 -6.09 -4.20 13.85
N LEU A 31 -4.78 -4.25 13.56
CA LEU A 31 -4.15 -3.31 12.62
C LEU A 31 -4.77 -3.39 11.24
N LEU A 32 -4.98 -4.60 10.72
CA LEU A 32 -5.62 -4.80 9.41
C LEU A 32 -7.03 -4.21 9.38
N ASP A 33 -7.81 -4.47 10.41
CA ASP A 33 -9.19 -3.98 10.50
C ASP A 33 -9.22 -2.45 10.61
N ASP A 34 -8.33 -1.87 11.42
CA ASP A 34 -8.22 -0.42 11.56
C ASP A 34 -7.76 0.25 10.27
N MET A 35 -6.82 -0.36 9.57
CA MET A 35 -6.33 0.17 8.30
C MET A 35 -7.43 0.18 7.24
N ALA A 36 -8.21 -0.89 7.14
CA ALA A 36 -9.32 -0.95 6.20
C ALA A 36 -10.36 0.13 6.51
N GLU A 37 -10.74 0.27 7.77
CA GLU A 37 -11.70 1.30 8.19
C GLU A 37 -11.17 2.71 7.90
N THR A 38 -9.91 2.96 8.20
CA THR A 38 -9.25 4.26 7.93
C THR A 38 -9.23 4.57 6.43
N MET A 39 -8.87 3.58 5.62
CA MET A 39 -8.83 3.72 4.16
C MET A 39 -10.21 4.07 3.60
N TYR A 40 -11.24 3.34 3.99
CA TYR A 40 -12.60 3.59 3.51
C TYR A 40 -13.13 4.95 3.98
N ALA A 41 -12.85 5.33 5.22
CA ALA A 41 -13.26 6.64 5.74
C ALA A 41 -12.63 7.80 4.98
N ALA A 42 -11.45 7.59 4.42
CA ALA A 42 -10.72 8.60 3.65
C ALA A 42 -10.95 8.49 2.13
N ASP A 43 -11.84 7.60 1.69
CA ASP A 43 -12.13 7.32 0.27
C ASP A 43 -10.88 6.92 -0.52
N GLY A 44 -9.97 6.19 0.15
CA GLY A 44 -8.76 5.71 -0.49
C GLY A 44 -8.93 4.33 -1.11
N VAL A 45 -8.07 3.97 -2.05
CA VAL A 45 -8.05 2.64 -2.68
C VAL A 45 -6.97 1.75 -2.08
N GLY A 46 -6.04 2.32 -1.33
CA GLY A 46 -4.97 1.58 -0.68
C GLY A 46 -4.41 2.35 0.51
N LEU A 47 -3.81 1.60 1.44
CA LEU A 47 -3.17 2.17 2.61
C LEU A 47 -2.09 1.21 3.11
N ALA A 48 -0.90 1.76 3.39
CA ALA A 48 0.20 1.01 4.00
C ALA A 48 0.29 1.35 5.48
N ALA A 49 0.73 0.40 6.29
CA ALA A 49 0.78 0.57 7.76
C ALA A 49 1.62 1.77 8.18
N VAL A 50 2.70 2.08 7.46
CA VAL A 50 3.54 3.24 7.78
C VAL A 50 2.75 4.54 7.73
N GLN A 51 1.72 4.62 6.90
CA GLN A 51 0.88 5.82 6.80
C GLN A 51 0.05 6.07 8.07
N VAL A 52 -0.11 5.07 8.91
CA VAL A 52 -0.75 5.24 10.23
C VAL A 52 0.26 5.10 11.37
N GLY A 53 1.54 5.25 11.06
CA GLY A 53 2.60 5.30 12.06
C GLY A 53 3.16 3.96 12.50
N ILE A 54 2.84 2.88 11.79
CA ILE A 54 3.28 1.53 12.14
C ILE A 54 4.28 1.01 11.11
N LEU A 55 5.51 0.78 11.54
CA LEU A 55 6.59 0.33 10.65
C LEU A 55 6.58 -1.19 10.46
N ARG A 56 5.51 -1.70 9.87
CA ARG A 56 5.33 -3.11 9.53
C ARG A 56 4.94 -3.24 8.07
N ARG A 57 5.36 -4.32 7.43
CA ARG A 57 5.10 -4.56 6.01
C ARG A 57 3.68 -5.10 5.80
N VAL A 58 2.71 -4.22 5.97
CA VAL A 58 1.28 -4.53 5.87
C VAL A 58 0.61 -3.49 4.98
N VAL A 59 -0.22 -3.95 4.06
CA VAL A 59 -0.93 -3.11 3.10
C VAL A 59 -2.37 -3.62 2.96
N VAL A 60 -3.33 -2.71 2.82
CA VAL A 60 -4.69 -3.05 2.42
C VAL A 60 -5.02 -2.30 1.13
N ILE A 61 -5.75 -2.95 0.23
CA ILE A 61 -6.14 -2.39 -1.07
C ILE A 61 -7.57 -2.84 -1.39
N ASP A 62 -8.39 -1.90 -1.87
CA ASP A 62 -9.70 -2.21 -2.43
C ASP A 62 -9.98 -1.24 -3.57
N ILE A 63 -9.96 -1.74 -4.80
CA ILE A 63 -10.23 -0.95 -6.01
C ILE A 63 -11.67 -1.17 -6.52
N GLY A 64 -12.54 -1.73 -5.68
CA GLY A 64 -13.92 -2.05 -6.04
C GLY A 64 -14.15 -3.55 -6.31
N GLU A 65 -13.16 -4.40 -6.08
CA GLU A 65 -13.22 -5.85 -6.29
C GLU A 65 -13.20 -6.64 -4.97
N GLY A 66 -13.26 -5.93 -3.84
CA GLY A 66 -13.14 -6.52 -2.53
C GLY A 66 -11.81 -6.16 -1.86
N LEU A 67 -11.80 -6.24 -0.55
CA LEU A 67 -10.61 -5.90 0.25
C LEU A 67 -9.53 -6.96 0.10
N MET A 68 -8.31 -6.52 -0.20
CA MET A 68 -7.12 -7.36 -0.18
C MET A 68 -6.25 -6.96 0.99
N GLU A 69 -5.82 -7.95 1.77
CA GLU A 69 -4.86 -7.77 2.87
C GLU A 69 -3.54 -8.40 2.44
N LEU A 70 -2.50 -7.60 2.37
CA LEU A 70 -1.20 -8.05 1.88
C LEU A 70 -0.16 -7.87 2.98
N ILE A 71 0.35 -8.97 3.51
CA ILE A 71 1.34 -8.97 4.57
C ILE A 71 2.66 -9.47 3.98
N ASN A 72 3.74 -8.75 4.24
CA ASN A 72 5.05 -9.01 3.66
C ASN A 72 5.00 -9.11 2.12
N PRO A 73 4.33 -8.15 1.45
CA PRO A 73 4.17 -8.22 0.00
C PRO A 73 5.49 -8.01 -0.74
N GLU A 74 5.60 -8.70 -1.87
CA GLU A 74 6.79 -8.63 -2.72
C GLU A 74 6.35 -8.66 -4.18
N ILE A 75 6.81 -7.69 -4.96
CA ILE A 75 6.59 -7.69 -6.41
C ILE A 75 7.56 -8.69 -7.03
N ILE A 76 7.03 -9.70 -7.71
CA ILE A 76 7.83 -10.78 -8.28
C ILE A 76 7.90 -10.75 -9.81
N GLU A 77 7.01 -10.00 -10.46
CA GLU A 77 7.00 -9.91 -11.92
C GLU A 77 6.32 -8.61 -12.32
N VAL A 78 6.88 -7.94 -13.31
CA VAL A 78 6.29 -6.73 -13.90
C VAL A 78 6.31 -6.83 -15.42
N ASP A 79 5.34 -6.21 -16.08
CA ASP A 79 5.27 -6.18 -17.53
C ASP A 79 4.58 -4.91 -18.00
N GLY A 80 5.07 -4.38 -19.11
CA GLY A 80 4.50 -3.19 -19.73
C GLY A 80 4.72 -1.92 -18.93
N VAL A 81 4.14 -0.83 -19.43
CA VAL A 81 4.26 0.51 -18.82
C VAL A 81 2.92 1.22 -18.95
N GLN A 82 2.55 1.94 -17.91
CA GLN A 82 1.43 2.87 -17.94
C GLN A 82 1.86 4.21 -17.37
N CYS A 83 1.25 5.28 -17.86
CA CYS A 83 1.46 6.63 -17.33
C CYS A 83 0.11 7.19 -16.90
N GLY A 84 0.07 7.87 -15.79
CA GLY A 84 -1.17 8.46 -15.31
C GLY A 84 -0.98 9.31 -14.07
N VAL A 85 -2.06 9.98 -13.68
CA VAL A 85 -2.06 10.80 -12.48
C VAL A 85 -2.16 9.91 -11.25
N GLU A 86 -1.36 10.22 -10.26
CA GLU A 86 -1.35 9.51 -8.99
C GLU A 86 -1.41 10.49 -7.84
N GLY A 87 -2.13 10.11 -6.79
CA GLY A 87 -2.23 10.88 -5.55
C GLY A 87 -2.07 9.94 -4.36
N CYS A 88 -2.02 10.51 -3.17
CA CYS A 88 -1.80 9.73 -1.95
C CYS A 88 -2.49 10.38 -0.77
N LEU A 89 -3.05 9.58 0.13
CA LEU A 89 -3.69 10.06 1.36
C LEU A 89 -2.71 10.81 2.27
N SER A 90 -1.41 10.47 2.19
CA SER A 90 -0.36 11.13 2.97
C SER A 90 0.15 12.43 2.33
N LEU A 91 -0.24 12.70 1.08
CA LEU A 91 0.10 13.94 0.36
C LEU A 91 -1.18 14.59 -0.13
N PRO A 92 -2.02 15.09 0.79
CA PRO A 92 -3.33 15.63 0.43
C PRO A 92 -3.21 16.86 -0.47
N GLY A 93 -4.08 16.94 -1.48
CA GLY A 93 -4.12 18.06 -2.41
C GLY A 93 -3.03 18.03 -3.47
N LYS A 94 -2.17 17.02 -3.49
CA LYS A 94 -1.09 16.89 -4.48
C LYS A 94 -1.37 15.76 -5.44
N GLN A 95 -0.95 15.94 -6.69
CA GLN A 95 -1.03 14.94 -7.75
C GLN A 95 0.19 15.09 -8.64
N ALA A 96 0.59 13.99 -9.29
CA ALA A 96 1.68 14.01 -10.26
C ALA A 96 1.51 12.88 -11.26
N TYR A 97 2.10 13.04 -12.44
CA TYR A 97 2.18 11.99 -13.43
C TYR A 97 3.31 11.03 -13.07
N THR A 98 3.00 9.74 -13.03
CA THR A 98 3.98 8.70 -12.74
C THR A 98 4.00 7.68 -13.86
N MET A 99 5.12 6.95 -13.97
CA MET A 99 5.25 5.77 -14.82
C MET A 99 5.25 4.54 -13.92
N ARG A 100 4.36 3.61 -14.21
CA ARG A 100 4.24 2.36 -13.45
C ARG A 100 4.16 1.19 -14.43
N PRO A 101 4.51 -0.03 -13.98
CA PRO A 101 4.22 -1.21 -14.79
C PRO A 101 2.73 -1.32 -15.08
N MET A 102 2.37 -1.80 -16.27
CA MET A 102 0.97 -2.02 -16.64
C MET A 102 0.41 -3.24 -15.91
N THR A 103 1.22 -4.30 -15.78
CA THR A 103 0.83 -5.53 -15.10
C THR A 103 1.87 -5.87 -14.04
N VAL A 104 1.41 -6.29 -12.87
CA VAL A 104 2.24 -6.60 -11.72
C VAL A 104 1.75 -7.90 -11.09
N LYS A 105 2.70 -8.76 -10.73
CA LYS A 105 2.42 -9.97 -9.96
C LYS A 105 3.07 -9.82 -8.59
N VAL A 106 2.28 -10.08 -7.54
CA VAL A 106 2.69 -9.89 -6.15
C VAL A 106 2.50 -11.20 -5.41
N LYS A 107 3.47 -11.57 -4.57
CA LYS A 107 3.24 -12.59 -3.58
C LYS A 107 3.16 -11.93 -2.21
N ALA A 108 2.24 -12.38 -1.38
CA ALA A 108 2.05 -11.85 -0.03
C ALA A 108 1.42 -12.91 0.85
N GLN A 109 1.55 -12.71 2.16
CA GLN A 109 0.89 -13.58 3.13
C GLN A 109 -0.49 -13.01 3.48
N ASN A 110 -1.47 -13.88 3.71
CA ASN A 110 -2.77 -13.48 4.24
C ASN A 110 -2.71 -13.44 5.77
N ARG A 111 -3.84 -13.13 6.44
CA ARG A 111 -3.81 -13.00 7.90
C ARG A 111 -3.58 -14.32 8.63
N GLU A 112 -3.72 -15.46 7.96
CA GLU A 112 -3.37 -16.78 8.50
C GLU A 112 -1.90 -17.12 8.28
N GLY A 113 -1.14 -16.25 7.61
CA GLY A 113 0.28 -16.49 7.34
C GLY A 113 0.57 -17.29 6.08
N ASN A 114 -0.45 -17.62 5.30
CA ASN A 114 -0.28 -18.40 4.07
C ASN A 114 0.13 -17.52 2.90
N TRP A 115 1.07 -18.00 2.09
CA TRP A 115 1.50 -17.27 0.90
C TRP A 115 0.47 -17.39 -0.21
N CYS A 116 0.13 -16.25 -0.78
CA CYS A 116 -0.84 -16.13 -1.88
C CYS A 116 -0.24 -15.32 -3.02
N MET A 117 -0.74 -15.56 -4.23
CA MET A 117 -0.31 -14.84 -5.43
C MET A 117 -1.43 -13.94 -5.90
N TYR A 118 -1.07 -12.72 -6.27
CA TYR A 118 -2.01 -11.72 -6.79
C TYR A 118 -1.47 -11.20 -8.11
N LYS A 119 -2.36 -10.92 -9.05
CA LYS A 119 -2.00 -10.31 -10.32
C LYS A 119 -2.96 -9.16 -10.60
N GLY A 120 -2.44 -8.06 -11.06
CA GLY A 120 -3.25 -6.90 -11.40
C GLY A 120 -2.71 -6.13 -12.57
N SER A 121 -3.60 -5.44 -13.27
CA SER A 121 -3.27 -4.57 -14.39
C SER A 121 -3.91 -3.21 -14.17
N GLY A 122 -3.38 -2.18 -14.83
CA GLY A 122 -3.95 -0.84 -14.75
C GLY A 122 -3.95 -0.28 -13.33
N LEU A 123 -5.11 0.11 -12.84
CA LEU A 123 -5.25 0.70 -11.50
C LEU A 123 -4.77 -0.25 -10.39
N LYS A 124 -5.08 -1.54 -10.53
CA LYS A 124 -4.67 -2.54 -9.53
C LYS A 124 -3.15 -2.66 -9.47
N ALA A 125 -2.47 -2.69 -10.62
CA ALA A 125 -1.02 -2.72 -10.69
C ALA A 125 -0.42 -1.46 -10.06
N LYS A 126 -0.97 -0.30 -10.36
CA LYS A 126 -0.55 0.98 -9.79
C LYS A 126 -0.69 0.97 -8.27
N ALA A 127 -1.83 0.46 -7.75
CA ALA A 127 -2.07 0.39 -6.31
C ALA A 127 -1.06 -0.53 -5.62
N PHE A 128 -0.77 -1.69 -6.19
CA PHE A 128 0.26 -2.57 -5.64
C PHE A 128 1.61 -1.86 -5.52
N CYS A 129 2.05 -1.21 -6.59
CA CYS A 129 3.34 -0.52 -6.61
C CYS A 129 3.38 0.63 -5.62
N HIS A 130 2.32 1.44 -5.58
CA HIS A 130 2.22 2.61 -4.71
C HIS A 130 2.33 2.20 -3.23
N GLU A 131 1.55 1.20 -2.81
CA GLU A 131 1.52 0.79 -1.41
C GLU A 131 2.77 0.03 -1.00
N ILE A 132 3.33 -0.80 -1.88
CA ILE A 132 4.56 -1.52 -1.57
C ILE A 132 5.74 -0.54 -1.48
N ASP A 133 5.77 0.51 -2.33
CA ASP A 133 6.77 1.57 -2.22
C ASP A 133 6.77 2.22 -0.84
N HIS A 134 5.60 2.46 -0.24
CA HIS A 134 5.50 3.02 1.10
C HIS A 134 6.27 2.18 2.13
N LEU A 135 6.27 0.87 1.98
CA LEU A 135 6.96 -0.04 2.91
C LEU A 135 8.48 0.13 2.86
N ASP A 136 8.99 0.70 1.78
CA ASP A 136 10.42 0.97 1.60
C ASP A 136 10.77 2.45 1.76
N GLY A 137 9.82 3.26 2.22
CA GLY A 137 10.03 4.70 2.41
C GLY A 137 9.99 5.51 1.12
N THR A 138 9.43 4.94 0.05
CA THR A 138 9.33 5.59 -1.26
C THR A 138 7.93 6.16 -1.45
N LEU A 139 7.83 7.40 -1.87
CA LEU A 139 6.56 8.06 -2.18
C LEU A 139 6.40 8.18 -3.70
N TYR A 140 5.14 8.31 -4.16
CA TYR A 140 4.89 8.39 -5.60
C TYR A 140 5.61 9.58 -6.26
N ILE A 141 5.87 10.66 -5.53
CA ILE A 141 6.61 11.81 -6.05
C ILE A 141 8.04 11.44 -6.46
N ASP A 142 8.59 10.35 -5.94
CA ASP A 142 9.89 9.82 -6.33
C ASP A 142 9.82 9.10 -7.69
N ARG A 143 8.63 8.81 -8.18
CA ARG A 143 8.37 8.11 -9.43
C ARG A 143 7.81 9.01 -10.53
N VAL A 144 7.90 10.32 -10.33
CA VAL A 144 7.35 11.29 -11.28
C VAL A 144 8.05 11.17 -12.63
N LYS A 145 7.25 11.17 -13.71
CA LYS A 145 7.76 11.16 -15.07
C LYS A 145 8.43 12.50 -15.35
N LYS A 146 9.68 12.45 -15.74
CA LYS A 146 10.47 13.63 -16.12
C LYS A 146 10.52 13.81 -17.63
#